data_b3f207f1d31a2b0b6e4a0e626ff181d6
#
_entry.id   b3f207f1d31a2b0b6e4a0e626ff181d6
#
_cell.length_a   1.000
_cell.length_b   1.000
_cell.length_c   1.000
_cell.angle_alpha   90.00
_cell.angle_beta   90.00
_cell.angle_gamma   90.00
#
_symmetry.space_group_name_H-M   'P 1'
#
loop_
_entity.id
_entity.type
_entity.pdbx_description
1 polymer ?
#
loop_
_entity_poly.entity_id
_entity_poly.type
_entity_poly.pdbx_seq_one_letter_code
_entity_poly.pdbx_strand_id
1 'polypeptide(L)'
;MKVKRFAAHYVWCVTQHRMHYIELTDDDRWIGHFPLEREQANTTFVDGVLIPIPAQYAELSIEEIVRGWQSFTAELRSGMPVKIVHARLAELPPSAKLRTDNGSGDRHV
;
A
#
# COMPACT_ATOMS: atom_id res chain seq x y z
N MET A 1 4.34 2.50 23.42
CA MET A 1 3.33 1.95 22.52
C MET A 1 4.01 1.20 21.40
N LYS A 2 3.51 0.02 21.08
CA LYS A 2 4.09 -0.77 19.99
C LYS A 2 3.42 -0.42 18.68
N VAL A 3 4.22 -0.40 17.64
CA VAL A 3 3.71 -0.18 16.29
C VAL A 3 4.23 -1.28 15.38
N LYS A 4 3.52 -1.50 14.29
CA LYS A 4 3.92 -2.43 13.24
C LYS A 4 4.27 -1.62 12.01
N ARG A 5 5.35 -2.01 11.33
CA ARG A 5 5.78 -1.35 10.09
C ARG A 5 5.93 -2.38 8.99
N PHE A 6 5.36 -2.08 7.85
CA PHE A 6 5.43 -2.95 6.67
C PHE A 6 5.92 -2.11 5.51
N ALA A 7 7.07 -2.46 4.98
CA ALA A 7 7.67 -1.76 3.85
C ALA A 7 7.55 -2.61 2.59
N ALA A 8 7.48 -1.97 1.46
CA ALA A 8 7.41 -2.66 0.18
C ALA A 8 8.02 -1.79 -0.90
N HIS A 9 8.24 -2.38 -2.07
CA HIS A 9 8.68 -1.61 -3.22
C HIS A 9 7.66 -0.53 -3.56
N TYR A 10 6.38 -0.81 -3.38
CA TYR A 10 5.31 0.13 -3.66
C TYR A 10 4.25 0.08 -2.60
N VAL A 11 3.75 1.24 -2.21
CA VAL A 11 2.57 1.37 -1.37
C VAL A 11 1.57 2.20 -2.16
N TRP A 12 0.38 1.63 -2.36
CA TRP A 12 -0.70 2.29 -3.08
C TRP A 12 -1.65 2.91 -2.07
N CYS A 13 -1.49 4.18 -1.83
CA CYS A 13 -2.34 4.92 -0.90
C CYS A 13 -2.61 6.28 -1.52
N VAL A 14 -3.81 6.47 -2.07
CA VAL A 14 -4.24 7.61 -2.86
C VAL A 14 -3.47 7.73 -4.17
N THR A 15 -2.14 7.62 -4.11
CA THR A 15 -1.28 7.54 -5.29
C THR A 15 -0.28 6.41 -5.05
N GLN A 16 0.53 6.10 -6.06
CA GLN A 16 1.56 5.07 -5.97
C GLN A 16 2.82 5.68 -5.38
N HIS A 17 3.33 5.06 -4.31
CA HIS A 17 4.53 5.51 -3.64
C HIS A 17 5.59 4.43 -3.72
N ARG A 18 6.79 4.78 -4.18
CA ARG A 18 7.91 3.84 -4.22
C ARG A 18 8.63 3.86 -2.88
N MET A 19 9.01 2.67 -2.42
CA MET A 19 9.84 2.52 -1.22
C MET A 19 9.27 3.31 -0.04
N HIS A 20 8.04 2.95 0.30
CA HIS A 20 7.37 3.49 1.48
C HIS A 20 7.12 2.39 2.47
N TYR A 21 6.84 2.76 3.70
CA TYR A 21 6.35 1.81 4.69
C TYR A 21 5.03 2.31 5.27
N ILE A 22 4.23 1.35 5.69
CA ILE A 22 2.96 1.60 6.35
C ILE A 22 3.18 1.39 7.84
N GLU A 23 2.65 2.28 8.66
CA GLU A 23 2.74 2.15 10.10
C GLU A 23 1.35 2.00 10.68
N LEU A 24 1.18 0.97 11.52
CA LEU A 24 -0.06 0.68 12.20
C LEU A 24 0.19 0.53 13.68
N THR A 25 -0.85 0.72 14.48
CA THR A 25 -0.80 0.33 15.89
C THR A 25 -0.73 -1.18 15.99
N ASP A 26 -0.44 -1.72 17.18
CA ASP A 26 -0.33 -3.16 17.33
C ASP A 26 -1.69 -3.86 17.19
N ASP A 27 -2.80 -3.15 17.25
CA ASP A 27 -4.13 -3.69 16.97
C ASP A 27 -4.62 -3.30 15.58
N ASP A 28 -3.69 -3.02 14.65
CA ASP A 28 -3.96 -2.83 13.22
C ASP A 28 -4.82 -1.61 12.92
N ARG A 29 -4.56 -0.52 13.61
CA ARG A 29 -5.20 0.75 13.30
C ARG A 29 -4.26 1.66 12.56
N TRP A 30 -4.81 2.45 11.65
CA TRP A 30 -4.03 3.28 10.73
C TRP A 30 -3.29 4.39 11.46
N ILE A 31 -1.99 4.50 11.20
CA ILE A 31 -1.19 5.64 11.61
C ILE A 31 -0.82 6.47 10.39
N GLY A 32 -0.25 5.82 9.36
CA GLY A 32 0.13 6.54 8.15
C GLY A 32 1.07 5.72 7.30
N HIS A 33 1.61 6.37 6.26
CA HIS A 33 2.67 5.79 5.46
C HIS A 33 3.74 6.85 5.24
N PHE A 34 4.99 6.40 5.12
CA PHE A 34 6.13 7.30 5.12
C PHE A 34 7.21 6.76 4.19
N PRO A 35 8.06 7.65 3.65
CA PRO A 35 9.17 7.19 2.82
C PRO A 35 10.14 6.32 3.61
N LEU A 36 10.60 5.25 2.99
CA LEU A 36 11.59 4.37 3.60
C LEU A 36 12.97 4.88 3.21
N GLU A 37 13.55 5.71 4.07
CA GLU A 37 14.82 6.35 3.78
C GLU A 37 16.01 5.50 4.21
N ARG A 38 15.79 4.62 5.18
CA ARG A 38 16.80 3.68 5.65
C ARG A 38 16.10 2.61 6.44
N GLU A 39 16.84 1.55 6.71
CA GLU A 39 16.29 0.44 7.47
C GLU A 39 15.85 0.90 8.84
N GLN A 40 14.66 0.50 9.22
CA GLN A 40 14.10 0.84 10.52
C GLN A 40 13.82 -0.42 11.31
N ALA A 41 13.96 -0.31 12.64
CA ALA A 41 13.68 -1.42 13.52
C ALA A 41 12.22 -1.84 13.41
N ASN A 42 11.99 -3.14 13.58
CA ASN A 42 10.63 -3.70 13.60
C ASN A 42 9.86 -3.45 12.33
N THR A 43 10.57 -3.46 11.19
CA THR A 43 9.96 -3.29 9.88
C THR A 43 10.05 -4.59 9.11
N THR A 44 8.92 -5.07 8.62
CA THR A 44 8.85 -6.23 7.74
C THR A 44 8.84 -5.75 6.31
N PHE A 45 9.78 -6.21 5.51
CA PHE A 45 9.83 -5.85 4.09
C PHE A 45 9.21 -6.96 3.26
N VAL A 46 8.30 -6.60 2.37
CA VAL A 46 7.66 -7.56 1.47
C VAL A 46 7.85 -7.11 0.02
N ASP A 47 7.95 -8.09 -0.87
CA ASP A 47 8.04 -7.79 -2.29
C ASP A 47 6.66 -7.41 -2.82
N GLY A 48 6.66 -6.47 -3.76
CA GLY A 48 5.44 -6.13 -4.48
C GLY A 48 4.79 -4.87 -3.99
N VAL A 49 3.48 -4.93 -3.84
CA VAL A 49 2.64 -3.77 -3.56
C VAL A 49 1.83 -4.01 -2.30
N LEU A 50 1.79 -3.02 -1.43
CA LEU A 50 0.88 -3.01 -0.28
C LEU A 50 -0.22 -1.99 -0.51
N ILE A 51 -1.46 -2.41 -0.29
CA ILE A 51 -2.63 -1.56 -0.43
C ILE A 51 -3.37 -1.55 0.90
N PRO A 52 -3.26 -0.46 1.68
CA PRO A 52 -4.00 -0.38 2.95
C PRO A 52 -5.43 0.05 2.69
N ILE A 53 -6.37 -0.70 3.23
CA ILE A 53 -7.79 -0.38 3.04
C ILE A 53 -8.51 -0.43 4.37
N PRO A 54 -9.62 0.32 4.52
CA PRO A 54 -10.44 0.19 5.71
C PRO A 54 -10.87 -1.25 5.90
N ALA A 55 -10.88 -1.71 7.14
CA ALA A 55 -11.20 -3.11 7.45
C ALA A 55 -12.59 -3.51 6.98
N GLN A 56 -13.50 -2.55 6.82
CA GLN A 56 -14.84 -2.85 6.34
C GLN A 56 -14.85 -3.43 4.92
N TYR A 57 -13.76 -3.26 4.18
CA TYR A 57 -13.64 -3.80 2.82
C TYR A 57 -12.87 -5.11 2.77
N ALA A 58 -12.60 -5.73 3.92
CA ALA A 58 -11.76 -6.93 3.98
C ALA A 58 -12.34 -8.13 3.24
N GLU A 59 -13.66 -8.12 2.98
CA GLU A 59 -14.33 -9.23 2.29
C GLU A 59 -14.24 -9.14 0.77
N LEU A 60 -13.79 -8.00 0.25
CA LEU A 60 -13.67 -7.84 -1.19
C LEU A 60 -12.55 -8.71 -1.74
N SER A 61 -12.72 -9.15 -2.99
CA SER A 61 -11.67 -9.88 -3.67
C SER A 61 -10.51 -8.95 -3.99
N ILE A 62 -9.33 -9.53 -4.22
CA ILE A 62 -8.17 -8.73 -4.58
C ILE A 62 -8.41 -7.96 -5.88
N GLU A 63 -9.17 -8.55 -6.80
CA GLU A 63 -9.49 -7.89 -8.06
C GLU A 63 -10.34 -6.64 -7.83
N GLU A 64 -11.32 -6.74 -6.94
CA GLU A 64 -12.17 -5.60 -6.61
C GLU A 64 -11.37 -4.51 -5.93
N ILE A 65 -10.47 -4.90 -5.03
CA ILE A 65 -9.63 -3.94 -4.32
C ILE A 65 -8.70 -3.23 -5.30
N VAL A 66 -8.07 -3.98 -6.20
CA VAL A 66 -7.15 -3.40 -7.17
C VAL A 66 -7.90 -2.46 -8.12
N ARG A 67 -9.14 -2.78 -8.45
CA ARG A 67 -9.92 -1.92 -9.33
C ARG A 67 -10.26 -0.58 -8.69
N GLY A 68 -10.50 -0.55 -7.39
CA GLY A 68 -10.92 0.66 -6.70
C GLY A 68 -9.95 1.17 -5.65
N TRP A 69 -8.67 0.79 -5.73
CA TRP A 69 -7.72 1.05 -4.65
C TRP A 69 -7.61 2.54 -4.29
N GLN A 70 -7.70 3.42 -5.27
CA GLN A 70 -7.56 4.84 -4.96
C GLN A 70 -8.70 5.35 -4.08
N SER A 71 -9.92 4.93 -4.39
CA SER A 71 -11.08 5.31 -3.58
C SER A 71 -11.01 4.73 -2.19
N PHE A 72 -10.66 3.44 -2.08
CA PHE A 72 -10.62 2.77 -0.79
C PHE A 72 -9.56 3.37 0.12
N THR A 73 -8.37 3.61 -0.42
CA THR A 73 -7.28 4.14 0.40
C THR A 73 -7.53 5.59 0.78
N ALA A 74 -8.27 6.33 -0.03
CA ALA A 74 -8.60 7.71 0.28
C ALA A 74 -9.51 7.84 1.50
N GLU A 75 -10.16 6.75 1.91
CA GLU A 75 -11.04 6.77 3.07
C GLU A 75 -10.30 6.59 4.39
N LEU A 76 -9.02 6.29 4.34
CA LEU A 76 -8.27 6.03 5.56
C LEU A 76 -8.18 7.26 6.44
N ARG A 77 -8.36 7.05 7.74
CA ARG A 77 -8.25 8.09 8.76
C ARG A 77 -7.49 7.53 9.94
N SER A 78 -6.76 8.38 10.62
CA SER A 78 -5.99 7.99 11.79
C SER A 78 -6.86 7.26 12.80
N GLY A 79 -6.39 6.10 13.26
CA GLY A 79 -7.07 5.34 14.30
C GLY A 79 -8.12 4.37 13.80
N MET A 80 -8.46 4.36 12.51
CA MET A 80 -9.47 3.43 12.03
C MET A 80 -8.85 2.06 11.77
N PRO A 81 -9.64 0.98 11.91
CA PRO A 81 -9.15 -0.36 11.62
C PRO A 81 -8.78 -0.50 10.15
N VAL A 82 -7.68 -1.18 9.88
CA VAL A 82 -7.13 -1.30 8.54
C VAL A 82 -6.77 -2.74 8.24
N LYS A 83 -6.96 -3.14 6.99
CA LYS A 83 -6.40 -4.37 6.47
C LYS A 83 -5.40 -4.00 5.38
N ILE A 84 -4.25 -4.67 5.39
CA ILE A 84 -3.24 -4.47 4.36
C ILE A 84 -3.36 -5.61 3.36
N VAL A 85 -3.57 -5.26 2.10
CA VAL A 85 -3.63 -6.22 1.02
C VAL A 85 -2.25 -6.24 0.36
N HIS A 86 -1.70 -7.44 0.22
CA HIS A 86 -0.41 -7.64 -0.43
C HIS A 86 -0.63 -8.26 -1.79
N ALA A 87 -0.10 -7.61 -2.82
CA ALA A 87 -0.21 -8.12 -4.19
C ALA A 87 1.18 -8.16 -4.80
N ARG A 88 1.46 -9.25 -5.52
CA ARG A 88 2.69 -9.34 -6.29
C ARG A 88 2.47 -8.65 -7.62
N LEU A 89 3.53 -8.03 -8.12
CA LEU A 89 3.42 -7.32 -9.39
C LEU A 89 2.90 -8.22 -10.51
N ALA A 90 3.33 -9.49 -10.52
CA ALA A 90 2.90 -10.44 -11.53
C ALA A 90 1.42 -10.79 -11.45
N GLU A 91 0.80 -10.56 -10.30
CA GLU A 91 -0.62 -10.88 -10.09
C GLU A 91 -1.55 -9.75 -10.46
N LEU A 92 -1.00 -8.58 -10.77
CA LEU A 92 -1.83 -7.42 -11.10
C LEU A 92 -2.29 -7.52 -12.55
N PRO A 93 -3.54 -7.14 -12.84
CA PRO A 93 -3.98 -7.07 -14.22
C PRO A 93 -3.23 -5.98 -14.98
N PRO A 94 -3.09 -6.09 -16.31
CA PRO A 94 -2.37 -5.09 -17.08
C PRO A 94 -2.85 -3.67 -16.87
N SER A 95 -4.14 -3.47 -16.66
CA SER A 95 -4.72 -2.15 -16.47
C SER A 95 -4.31 -1.52 -15.13
N ALA A 96 -3.84 -2.33 -14.19
CA ALA A 96 -3.45 -1.85 -12.87
C ALA A 96 -1.95 -1.83 -12.67
N LYS A 97 -1.15 -2.20 -13.69
CA LYS A 97 0.29 -2.25 -13.54
C LYS A 97 0.86 -0.85 -13.36
N LEU A 98 1.95 -0.79 -12.62
CA LEU A 98 2.60 0.46 -12.29
C LEU A 98 3.16 1.14 -13.53
N ARG A 99 3.01 2.47 -13.60
CA ARG A 99 3.66 3.29 -14.60
C ARG A 99 5.05 3.62 -14.07
N THR A 100 6.00 3.28 -14.86
CA THR A 100 7.35 3.61 -14.46
C THR A 100 7.68 4.99 -14.97
N ASP A 101 7.51 5.18 -15.09
CA ASP A 101 7.83 6.06 -15.36
C ASP A 101 8.20 6.59 -15.86
N ASN A 102 7.68 6.45 -15.98
CA ASN A 102 7.88 6.96 -16.44
C ASN A 102 8.01 7.34 -16.82
N GLY A 103 7.72 7.34 -17.07
CA GLY A 103 7.88 7.81 -17.25
C GLY A 103 7.65 7.68 -17.71
N SER A 104 7.49 7.73 -17.81
CA SER A 104 7.38 7.97 -18.19
C SER A 104 7.12 7.69 -18.74
N GLY A 105 7.06 7.62 -19.13
CA GLY A 105 6.90 7.90 -19.41
C GLY A 105 6.72 7.51 -19.97
N ASP A 106 6.72 7.57 -20.08
CA ASP A 106 6.66 7.81 -20.41
C ASP A 106 6.89 7.71 -20.89
N ARG A 107 7.03 7.73 -21.02
CA ARG A 107 7.30 8.14 -21.18
C ARG A 107 7.55 8.07 -21.51
N HIS A 108 7.71 7.96 -21.70
CA HIS A 108 7.86 8.32 -21.78
C HIS A 108 8.09 8.22 -21.75
N VAL A 109 8.34 8.05 -21.94
CA VAL A 109 8.69 8.25 -21.69
C VAL A 109 8.62 8.10 -21.80
#